data_d9792cfeb653a845a7b5515a2e8cc85d
#
_entry.id   d9792cfeb653a845a7b5515a2e8cc85d
#
_cell.length_a   1.000
_cell.length_b   1.000
_cell.length_c   1.000
_cell.angle_alpha   90.00
_cell.angle_beta   90.00
_cell.angle_gamma   90.00
#
_symmetry.space_group_name_H-M   'P 1'
#
loop_
_entity.id
_entity.type
_entity.pdbx_description
1 polymer ?
#
loop_
_entity_poly.entity_id
_entity_poly.type
_entity_poly.pdbx_seq_one_letter_code
_entity_poly.pdbx_strand_id
1 'polypeptide(L)'
;VRASTWAEACEERDVRCFRSYTLRCGDKLVAVGRTQWAVLGAAGRVVPFGQSGFPQDYPFPQQAAIEEKPQRFHDDFAPEDAVETYTVRSTDIDMGRHMNNVAYVRLLLGQFSAKQLASGAIRSIELHYGAPCLEGEALTVYRRQTAERTLLAVGRPDGKKAVLASVTFAGE
;
A
#
# COMPACT_ATOMS: atom_id res chain seq x y z
N VAL A 1 -14.71 -15.00 -10.24
CA VAL A 1 -14.17 -14.13 -9.17
C VAL A 1 -14.92 -12.81 -9.21
N ARG A 2 -15.35 -12.28 -8.03
CA ARG A 2 -16.02 -10.99 -7.87
C ARG A 2 -15.15 -10.10 -6.97
N ALA A 3 -14.83 -8.93 -7.46
CA ALA A 3 -14.23 -7.86 -6.67
C ALA A 3 -15.30 -6.79 -6.38
N SER A 4 -15.40 -6.34 -5.14
CA SER A 4 -16.28 -5.25 -4.72
C SER A 4 -15.47 -4.21 -3.97
N THR A 5 -15.86 -2.94 -4.11
CA THR A 5 -15.22 -1.82 -3.42
C THR A 5 -16.25 -0.74 -3.10
N TRP A 6 -16.06 -0.06 -1.98
CA TRP A 6 -16.90 1.07 -1.55
C TRP A 6 -16.10 2.08 -0.74
N ALA A 7 -16.49 3.33 -0.82
CA ALA A 7 -15.99 4.36 0.08
C ALA A 7 -16.64 4.17 1.46
N GLU A 8 -15.85 4.33 2.52
CA GLU A 8 -16.35 4.34 3.89
C GLU A 8 -16.88 5.74 4.24
N ALA A 9 -17.77 5.82 5.22
CA ALA A 9 -18.31 7.08 5.69
C ALA A 9 -17.16 8.01 6.15
N CYS A 10 -17.28 9.28 5.79
CA CYS A 10 -16.28 10.30 6.04
C CYS A 10 -17.00 11.59 6.44
N GLU A 11 -16.57 12.25 7.51
CA GLU A 11 -17.13 13.54 7.91
C GLU A 11 -16.52 14.66 7.07
N GLU A 12 -17.25 15.77 6.90
CA GLU A 12 -16.78 16.92 6.10
C GLU A 12 -15.42 17.45 6.53
N ARG A 13 -15.12 17.41 7.84
CA ARG A 13 -13.85 17.86 8.43
C ARG A 13 -12.70 16.88 8.29
N ASP A 14 -12.95 15.63 7.93
CA ASP A 14 -11.94 14.60 7.85
C ASP A 14 -10.95 14.88 6.72
N VAL A 15 -9.69 14.69 6.98
CA VAL A 15 -8.58 14.82 6.01
C VAL A 15 -8.08 13.45 5.54
N ARG A 16 -8.65 12.38 6.07
CA ARG A 16 -8.33 10.99 5.75
C ARG A 16 -9.61 10.25 5.44
N CYS A 17 -9.68 9.69 4.24
CA CYS A 17 -10.81 8.92 3.75
C CYS A 17 -10.39 7.47 3.55
N PHE A 18 -11.32 6.56 3.68
CA PHE A 18 -11.05 5.13 3.56
C PHE A 18 -11.87 4.51 2.44
N ARG A 19 -11.32 3.47 1.84
CA ARG A 19 -12.01 2.65 0.86
C ARG A 19 -11.78 1.19 1.18
N SER A 20 -12.84 0.44 1.26
CA SER A 20 -12.85 -1.00 1.51
C SER A 20 -12.95 -1.80 0.22
N TYR A 21 -12.43 -3.02 0.28
CA TYR A 21 -12.41 -3.97 -0.83
C TYR A 21 -12.69 -5.38 -0.33
N THR A 22 -13.39 -6.16 -1.15
CA THR A 22 -13.51 -7.61 -0.97
C THR A 22 -13.28 -8.34 -2.28
N LEU A 23 -12.65 -9.50 -2.19
CA LEU A 23 -12.50 -10.44 -3.29
C LEU A 23 -13.17 -11.75 -2.93
N ARG A 24 -14.07 -12.24 -3.79
CA ARG A 24 -14.79 -13.50 -3.60
C ARG A 24 -14.62 -14.43 -4.80
N CYS A 25 -14.53 -15.74 -4.52
CA CYS A 25 -14.62 -16.79 -5.53
C CYS A 25 -15.86 -17.62 -5.21
N GLY A 26 -16.93 -17.46 -6.01
CA GLY A 26 -18.27 -17.87 -5.61
C GLY A 26 -18.66 -17.18 -4.30
N ASP A 27 -19.12 -17.94 -3.32
CA ASP A 27 -19.51 -17.42 -1.99
C ASP A 27 -18.32 -17.32 -1.01
N LYS A 28 -17.17 -17.91 -1.35
CA LYS A 28 -15.99 -17.89 -0.50
C LYS A 28 -15.32 -16.52 -0.54
N LEU A 29 -15.16 -15.88 0.63
CA LEU A 29 -14.32 -14.70 0.78
C LEU A 29 -12.83 -15.11 0.68
N VAL A 30 -12.12 -14.52 -0.27
CA VAL A 30 -10.72 -14.86 -0.57
C VAL A 30 -9.77 -13.82 0.03
N ALA A 31 -10.13 -12.54 -0.09
CA ALA A 31 -9.33 -11.45 0.46
C ALA A 31 -10.21 -10.25 0.83
N VAL A 32 -9.73 -9.48 1.78
CA VAL A 32 -10.24 -8.16 2.12
C VAL A 32 -9.12 -7.15 2.00
N GLY A 33 -9.47 -5.89 1.74
CA GLY A 33 -8.51 -4.80 1.66
C GLY A 33 -9.11 -3.51 2.17
N ARG A 34 -8.25 -2.63 2.66
CA ARG A 34 -8.61 -1.27 3.06
C ARG A 34 -7.50 -0.32 2.67
N THR A 35 -7.84 0.79 2.05
CA THR A 35 -6.89 1.85 1.71
C THR A 35 -7.27 3.15 2.39
N GLN A 36 -6.26 3.89 2.82
CA GLN A 36 -6.41 5.24 3.37
C GLN A 36 -5.93 6.25 2.32
N TRP A 37 -6.71 7.28 2.13
CA TRP A 37 -6.47 8.35 1.15
C TRP A 37 -6.50 9.70 1.85
N ALA A 38 -5.72 10.65 1.31
CA ALA A 38 -5.85 12.07 1.63
C ALA A 38 -6.40 12.80 0.39
N VAL A 39 -7.29 13.74 0.62
CA VAL A 39 -7.79 14.62 -0.44
C VAL A 39 -6.78 15.73 -0.66
N LEU A 40 -6.33 15.90 -1.90
CA LEU A 40 -5.43 16.98 -2.29
C LEU A 40 -6.24 18.08 -3.01
N GLY A 41 -6.16 19.28 -2.51
CA GLY A 41 -6.67 20.49 -3.19
C GLY A 41 -5.79 20.93 -4.36
N ALA A 42 -6.22 21.93 -5.09
CA ALA A 42 -5.54 22.44 -6.29
C ALA A 42 -4.08 22.87 -6.05
N ALA A 43 -3.73 23.30 -4.83
CA ALA A 43 -2.37 23.66 -4.44
C ALA A 43 -1.50 22.45 -3.98
N GLY A 44 -1.98 21.20 -4.16
CA GLY A 44 -1.28 20.00 -3.71
C GLY A 44 -1.22 19.83 -2.19
N ARG A 45 -2.00 20.59 -1.44
CA ARG A 45 -2.11 20.47 0.03
C ARG A 45 -3.29 19.60 0.39
N VAL A 46 -3.16 18.86 1.49
CA VAL A 46 -4.27 18.08 2.05
C VAL A 46 -5.37 19.04 2.48
N VAL A 47 -6.60 18.74 2.05
CA VAL A 47 -7.81 19.49 2.38
C VAL A 47 -8.86 18.59 3.03
N PRO A 48 -9.82 19.14 3.81
CA PRO A 48 -10.93 18.38 4.35
C PRO A 48 -11.79 17.72 3.28
N PHE A 49 -12.43 16.60 3.60
CA PHE A 49 -13.27 15.83 2.69
C PHE A 49 -14.41 16.65 2.08
N GLY A 50 -15.04 17.54 2.85
CA GLY A 50 -16.08 18.45 2.34
C GLY A 50 -15.63 19.34 1.17
N GLN A 51 -14.32 19.49 0.94
CA GLN A 51 -13.75 20.23 -0.21
C GLN A 51 -13.35 19.32 -1.38
N SER A 52 -13.64 18.00 -1.30
CA SER A 52 -13.23 17.01 -2.31
C SER A 52 -14.05 17.07 -3.61
N GLY A 53 -15.23 17.69 -3.57
CA GLY A 53 -16.23 17.58 -4.65
C GLY A 53 -16.88 16.19 -4.74
N PHE A 54 -16.71 15.33 -3.74
CA PHE A 54 -17.35 14.03 -3.69
C PHE A 54 -18.89 14.20 -3.58
N PRO A 55 -19.70 13.37 -4.29
CA PRO A 55 -21.16 13.49 -4.24
C PRO A 55 -21.70 13.40 -2.80
N GLN A 56 -22.53 14.37 -2.41
CA GLN A 56 -23.08 14.45 -1.05
C GLN A 56 -24.18 13.40 -0.80
N ASP A 57 -24.82 12.92 -1.85
CA ASP A 57 -25.88 11.90 -1.85
C ASP A 57 -25.36 10.47 -1.99
N TYR A 58 -24.02 10.26 -1.94
CA TYR A 58 -23.43 8.94 -2.03
C TYR A 58 -23.84 8.07 -0.82
N PRO A 59 -24.44 6.89 -1.06
CA PRO A 59 -24.86 6.00 0.01
C PRO A 59 -23.67 5.28 0.61
N PHE A 60 -23.03 5.86 1.62
CA PHE A 60 -21.89 5.23 2.29
C PHE A 60 -22.32 3.95 3.03
N PRO A 61 -21.79 2.77 2.68
CA PRO A 61 -21.92 1.59 3.51
C PRO A 61 -21.27 1.83 4.88
N GLN A 62 -21.92 1.37 5.95
CA GLN A 62 -21.42 1.64 7.31
C GLN A 62 -20.28 0.72 7.74
N GLN A 63 -20.07 -0.40 7.05
CA GLN A 63 -19.12 -1.43 7.49
C GLN A 63 -17.79 -1.34 6.74
N ALA A 64 -16.69 -1.22 7.48
CA ALA A 64 -15.33 -1.40 6.97
C ALA A 64 -15.06 -2.89 6.70
N ALA A 65 -14.30 -3.20 5.64
CA ALA A 65 -13.85 -4.57 5.37
C ALA A 65 -12.78 -5.04 6.35
N ILE A 66 -12.03 -4.09 6.94
CA ILE A 66 -11.01 -4.28 7.96
C ILE A 66 -11.26 -3.22 9.03
N GLU A 67 -11.50 -3.66 10.27
CA GLU A 67 -11.75 -2.74 11.41
C GLU A 67 -10.48 -2.30 12.11
N GLU A 68 -9.41 -3.09 11.98
CA GLU A 68 -8.12 -2.84 12.59
C GLU A 68 -7.52 -1.52 12.09
N LYS A 69 -6.88 -0.82 13.01
CA LYS A 69 -6.15 0.42 12.68
C LYS A 69 -4.88 0.06 11.90
N PRO A 70 -4.50 0.88 10.89
CA PRO A 70 -3.23 0.73 10.20
C PRO A 70 -2.06 0.73 11.18
N GLN A 71 -1.08 -0.12 10.92
CA GLN A 71 0.15 -0.15 11.71
C GLN A 71 0.94 1.14 11.54
N ARG A 72 1.69 1.50 12.56
CA ARG A 72 2.70 2.54 12.43
C ARG A 72 3.99 1.90 11.96
N PHE A 73 4.51 2.37 10.84
CA PHE A 73 5.81 1.99 10.33
C PHE A 73 6.87 2.96 10.86
N HIS A 74 8.03 2.41 11.21
CA HIS A 74 9.21 3.18 11.56
C HIS A 74 10.28 2.91 10.48
N ASP A 75 10.98 3.96 10.07
CA ASP A 75 12.13 3.84 9.18
C ASP A 75 13.39 3.66 10.03
N ASP A 76 13.63 2.41 10.40
CA ASP A 76 14.78 1.98 11.21
C ASP A 76 15.65 0.94 10.47
N PHE A 77 15.56 0.92 9.13
CA PHE A 77 16.38 0.04 8.30
C PHE A 77 17.85 0.49 8.32
N ALA A 78 18.74 -0.47 8.56
CA ALA A 78 20.17 -0.27 8.52
C ALA A 78 20.73 -0.55 7.10
N PRO A 79 21.92 -0.08 6.76
CA PRO A 79 22.56 -0.36 5.46
C PRO A 79 22.65 -1.86 5.13
N GLU A 80 22.87 -2.71 6.12
CA GLU A 80 22.95 -4.18 6.01
C GLU A 80 21.62 -4.85 5.65
N ASP A 81 20.49 -4.16 5.86
CA ASP A 81 19.17 -4.63 5.43
C ASP A 81 18.96 -4.47 3.90
N ALA A 82 19.86 -3.77 3.19
CA ALA A 82 19.76 -3.58 1.75
C ALA A 82 20.00 -4.91 1.01
N VAL A 83 19.05 -5.32 0.18
CA VAL A 83 19.07 -6.61 -0.52
C VAL A 83 19.10 -6.50 -2.03
N GLU A 84 18.68 -5.36 -2.59
CA GLU A 84 18.61 -5.16 -4.04
C GLU A 84 18.70 -3.67 -4.38
N THR A 85 19.22 -3.36 -5.58
CA THR A 85 19.09 -2.06 -6.23
C THR A 85 18.20 -2.23 -7.45
N TYR A 86 17.13 -1.41 -7.55
CA TYR A 86 16.17 -1.46 -8.64
C TYR A 86 16.10 -0.12 -9.36
N THR A 87 16.22 -0.12 -10.68
CA THR A 87 16.01 1.09 -11.48
C THR A 87 14.58 1.15 -11.97
N VAL A 88 13.86 2.23 -11.67
CA VAL A 88 12.48 2.45 -12.11
C VAL A 88 12.42 2.50 -13.63
N ARG A 89 11.57 1.66 -14.22
CA ARG A 89 11.40 1.51 -15.67
C ARG A 89 10.17 2.26 -16.15
N SER A 90 10.11 2.56 -17.45
CA SER A 90 8.94 3.16 -18.09
C SER A 90 7.64 2.35 -17.87
N THR A 91 7.74 1.02 -17.79
CA THR A 91 6.62 0.12 -17.52
C THR A 91 6.09 0.17 -16.10
N ASP A 92 6.81 0.80 -15.19
CA ASP A 92 6.41 1.00 -13.80
C ASP A 92 5.62 2.29 -13.60
N ILE A 93 5.66 3.19 -14.59
CA ILE A 93 5.09 4.53 -14.49
C ILE A 93 3.60 4.51 -14.88
N ASP A 94 2.78 5.20 -14.09
CA ASP A 94 1.36 5.40 -14.37
C ASP A 94 1.06 6.75 -15.03
N MET A 95 -0.21 7.06 -15.23
CA MET A 95 -0.66 8.33 -15.80
C MET A 95 -0.29 9.54 -14.91
N GLY A 96 -0.02 9.33 -13.62
CA GLY A 96 0.48 10.34 -12.68
C GLY A 96 1.96 10.66 -12.85
N ARG A 97 2.65 10.00 -13.80
CA ARG A 97 4.08 10.15 -14.12
C ARG A 97 5.02 9.73 -13.00
N HIS A 98 4.60 8.83 -12.12
CA HIS A 98 5.45 8.22 -11.09
C HIS A 98 5.16 6.74 -10.98
N MET A 99 6.06 6.03 -10.30
CA MET A 99 5.95 4.59 -10.10
C MET A 99 4.61 4.26 -9.47
N ASN A 100 3.84 3.39 -10.12
CA ASN A 100 2.51 3.03 -9.65
C ASN A 100 2.55 2.07 -8.45
N ASN A 101 1.49 2.06 -7.68
CA ASN A 101 1.40 1.27 -6.45
C ASN A 101 1.61 -0.23 -6.67
N VAL A 102 1.18 -0.77 -7.82
CA VAL A 102 1.34 -2.20 -8.15
C VAL A 102 2.79 -2.55 -8.44
N ALA A 103 3.56 -1.62 -9.05
CA ALA A 103 4.99 -1.83 -9.30
C ALA A 103 5.77 -1.96 -7.99
N TYR A 104 5.48 -1.14 -6.98
CA TYR A 104 6.06 -1.31 -5.64
C TYR A 104 5.70 -2.66 -5.03
N VAL A 105 4.44 -3.08 -5.10
CA VAL A 105 4.02 -4.39 -4.57
C VAL A 105 4.77 -5.53 -5.26
N ARG A 106 4.92 -5.47 -6.59
CA ARG A 106 5.70 -6.48 -7.35
C ARG A 106 7.17 -6.53 -6.92
N LEU A 107 7.79 -5.36 -6.77
CA LEU A 107 9.18 -5.26 -6.34
C LEU A 107 9.39 -5.86 -4.94
N LEU A 108 8.49 -5.54 -4.00
CA LEU A 108 8.55 -6.04 -2.64
C LEU A 108 8.25 -7.55 -2.56
N LEU A 109 7.25 -8.04 -3.30
CA LEU A 109 6.95 -9.48 -3.37
C LEU A 109 8.06 -10.27 -4.09
N GLY A 110 8.81 -9.64 -5.00
CA GLY A 110 10.00 -10.22 -5.60
C GLY A 110 11.10 -10.61 -4.60
N GLN A 111 11.03 -10.10 -3.37
CA GLN A 111 11.97 -10.45 -2.30
C GLN A 111 11.67 -11.82 -1.64
N PHE A 112 10.60 -12.49 -2.06
CA PHE A 112 10.23 -13.83 -1.60
C PHE A 112 10.42 -14.85 -2.71
N SER A 113 10.83 -16.06 -2.35
CA SER A 113 10.94 -17.14 -3.31
C SER A 113 9.58 -17.56 -3.86
N ALA A 114 9.56 -18.11 -5.08
CA ALA A 114 8.35 -18.68 -5.67
C ALA A 114 7.70 -19.74 -4.75
N LYS A 115 8.51 -20.52 -4.02
CA LYS A 115 8.04 -21.51 -3.06
C LYS A 115 7.28 -20.85 -1.90
N GLN A 116 7.79 -19.75 -1.35
CA GLN A 116 7.13 -19.00 -0.28
C GLN A 116 5.80 -18.42 -0.77
N LEU A 117 5.77 -17.82 -1.96
CA LEU A 117 4.56 -17.25 -2.51
C LEU A 117 3.53 -18.32 -2.92
N ALA A 118 3.98 -19.46 -3.45
CA ALA A 118 3.11 -20.57 -3.87
C ALA A 118 2.49 -21.33 -2.70
N SER A 119 3.07 -21.27 -1.52
CA SER A 119 2.49 -21.91 -0.32
C SER A 119 1.12 -21.34 0.06
N GLY A 120 0.71 -20.23 -0.57
CA GLY A 120 -0.57 -19.56 -0.31
C GLY A 120 -0.67 -18.94 1.08
N ALA A 121 0.47 -18.84 1.76
CA ALA A 121 0.53 -18.51 3.16
C ALA A 121 0.62 -17.01 3.45
N ILE A 122 0.57 -16.11 2.45
CA ILE A 122 0.48 -14.68 2.75
C ILE A 122 -0.84 -14.42 3.46
N ARG A 123 -0.74 -14.04 4.73
CA ARG A 123 -1.88 -13.69 5.58
C ARG A 123 -2.25 -12.22 5.42
N SER A 124 -1.25 -11.34 5.45
CA SER A 124 -1.46 -9.91 5.29
C SER A 124 -0.28 -9.22 4.63
N ILE A 125 -0.59 -8.16 3.89
CA ILE A 125 0.37 -7.20 3.38
C ILE A 125 -0.14 -5.83 3.78
N GLU A 126 0.70 -5.03 4.43
CA GLU A 126 0.40 -3.66 4.77
C GLU A 126 1.49 -2.74 4.21
N LEU A 127 1.08 -1.65 3.58
CA LEU A 127 1.98 -0.72 2.91
C LEU A 127 1.69 0.72 3.34
N HIS A 128 2.74 1.48 3.54
CA HIS A 128 2.70 2.91 3.74
C HIS A 128 3.48 3.60 2.62
N TYR A 129 2.78 4.24 1.71
CA TYR A 129 3.37 5.01 0.61
C TYR A 129 3.80 6.39 1.11
N GLY A 130 5.05 6.74 0.84
CA GLY A 130 5.67 8.01 1.19
C GLY A 130 5.93 8.88 -0.05
N ALA A 131 7.20 9.03 -0.43
CA ALA A 131 7.59 9.86 -1.56
C ALA A 131 7.45 9.12 -2.90
N PRO A 132 6.91 9.76 -3.96
CA PRO A 132 6.82 9.16 -5.29
C PRO A 132 8.22 8.96 -5.90
N CYS A 133 8.37 7.92 -6.73
CA CYS A 133 9.58 7.65 -7.52
C CYS A 133 9.33 7.93 -9.00
N LEU A 134 10.37 8.39 -9.68
CA LEU A 134 10.35 8.74 -11.10
C LEU A 134 11.11 7.72 -11.92
N GLU A 135 10.85 7.68 -13.23
CA GLU A 135 11.60 6.85 -14.18
C GLU A 135 13.10 7.16 -14.10
N GLY A 136 13.91 6.11 -14.13
CA GLY A 136 15.37 6.19 -14.07
C GLY A 136 15.97 6.31 -12.66
N GLU A 137 15.15 6.54 -11.62
CA GLU A 137 15.69 6.55 -10.24
C GLU A 137 16.18 5.16 -9.83
N ALA A 138 17.39 5.12 -9.23
CA ALA A 138 17.95 3.91 -8.64
C ALA A 138 17.47 3.79 -7.18
N LEU A 139 16.62 2.82 -6.92
CA LEU A 139 16.02 2.57 -5.61
C LEU A 139 16.76 1.47 -4.88
N THR A 140 16.87 1.58 -3.55
CA THR A 140 17.40 0.51 -2.70
C THR A 140 16.22 -0.22 -2.04
N VAL A 141 16.17 -1.54 -2.20
CA VAL A 141 15.20 -2.40 -1.52
C VAL A 141 15.82 -2.92 -0.24
N TYR A 142 15.10 -2.78 0.86
CA TYR A 142 15.50 -3.26 2.18
C TYR A 142 14.58 -4.40 2.59
N ARG A 143 15.16 -5.40 3.30
CA ARG A 143 14.42 -6.52 3.87
C ARG A 143 14.99 -6.91 5.21
N ARG A 144 14.12 -7.01 6.21
CA ARG A 144 14.46 -7.52 7.54
C ARG A 144 13.40 -8.51 8.03
N GLN A 145 13.84 -9.69 8.42
CA GLN A 145 12.96 -10.71 9.01
C GLN A 145 12.89 -10.49 10.52
N THR A 146 11.68 -10.51 11.07
CA THR A 146 11.41 -10.60 12.51
C THR A 146 10.75 -11.94 12.84
N ALA A 147 10.51 -12.21 14.11
CA ALA A 147 9.81 -13.44 14.54
C ALA A 147 8.36 -13.52 14.02
N GLU A 148 7.72 -12.39 13.76
CA GLU A 148 6.29 -12.33 13.43
C GLU A 148 6.02 -11.98 11.96
N ARG A 149 6.96 -11.28 11.30
CA ARG A 149 6.74 -10.70 9.96
C ARG A 149 8.04 -10.37 9.25
N THR A 150 7.94 -10.17 7.94
CA THR A 150 9.00 -9.56 7.14
C THR A 150 8.72 -8.07 6.96
N LEU A 151 9.65 -7.23 7.38
CA LEU A 151 9.64 -5.80 7.12
C LEU A 151 10.39 -5.53 5.81
N LEU A 152 9.84 -4.65 4.99
CA LEU A 152 10.38 -4.28 3.69
C LEU A 152 10.32 -2.75 3.53
N ALA A 153 11.26 -2.21 2.78
CA ALA A 153 11.21 -0.80 2.39
C ALA A 153 11.80 -0.59 0.99
N VAL A 154 11.38 0.50 0.37
CA VAL A 154 11.99 1.01 -0.86
C VAL A 154 12.54 2.40 -0.56
N GLY A 155 13.85 2.56 -0.61
CA GLY A 155 14.55 3.82 -0.40
C GLY A 155 14.90 4.51 -1.71
N ARG A 156 14.74 5.82 -1.74
CA ARG A 156 15.13 6.69 -2.85
C ARG A 156 16.56 7.17 -2.68
N PRO A 157 17.21 7.68 -3.77
CA PRO A 157 18.55 8.25 -3.70
C PRO A 157 18.71 9.42 -2.73
N ASP A 158 17.62 10.16 -2.45
CA ASP A 158 17.59 11.28 -1.49
C ASP A 158 17.46 10.84 -0.02
N GLY A 159 17.51 9.53 0.25
CA GLY A 159 17.42 8.95 1.59
C GLY A 159 15.98 8.76 2.10
N LYS A 160 14.97 9.31 1.43
CA LYS A 160 13.57 9.12 1.83
C LYS A 160 13.08 7.72 1.46
N LYS A 161 12.15 7.19 2.25
CA LYS A 161 11.45 5.96 1.88
C LYS A 161 10.26 6.27 0.99
N ALA A 162 10.22 5.60 -0.16
CA ALA A 162 9.08 5.62 -1.06
C ALA A 162 7.94 4.75 -0.52
N VAL A 163 8.29 3.58 0.05
CA VAL A 163 7.35 2.64 0.65
C VAL A 163 7.99 1.99 1.86
N LEU A 164 7.19 1.84 2.91
CA LEU A 164 7.44 0.92 4.02
C LEU A 164 6.37 -0.16 3.97
N ALA A 165 6.73 -1.41 4.22
CA ALA A 165 5.80 -2.52 4.15
C ALA A 165 6.04 -3.59 5.22
N SER A 166 5.00 -4.32 5.52
CA SER A 166 5.01 -5.50 6.38
C SER A 166 4.27 -6.64 5.70
N VAL A 167 4.86 -7.81 5.68
CA VAL A 167 4.25 -9.04 5.15
C VAL A 167 4.24 -10.09 6.25
N THR A 168 3.07 -10.67 6.51
CA THR A 168 2.92 -11.82 7.42
C THR A 168 2.48 -13.05 6.65
N PHE A 169 2.98 -14.20 7.07
CA PHE A 169 2.58 -15.50 6.53
C PHE A 169 1.73 -16.26 7.55
N ALA A 170 0.82 -17.11 7.07
CA ALA A 170 0.06 -18.00 7.93
C ALA A 170 0.94 -19.19 8.32
N GLY A 171 1.06 -19.49 9.61
CA GLY A 171 1.73 -20.72 10.09
C GLY A 171 3.22 -20.60 10.37
N GLU A 172 3.76 -19.37 10.55
CA GLU A 172 5.03 -19.16 11.26
C GLU A 172 4.79 -18.86 12.72
#